data_5431173a72ab0436626de38cc1a404eb
#
_entry.id   5431173a72ab0436626de38cc1a404eb
#
_cell.length_a   1.000
_cell.length_b   1.000
_cell.length_c   1.000
_cell.angle_alpha   90.00
_cell.angle_beta   90.00
_cell.angle_gamma   90.00
#
_symmetry.space_group_name_H-M   'P 1'
#
loop_
_entity.id
_entity.type
_entity.pdbx_description
1 polymer ?
#
loop_
_entity_poly.entity_id
_entity_poly.type
_entity_poly.pdbx_seq_one_letter_code
_entity_poly.pdbx_strand_id
1 'polypeptide(L)'
;EEKGRFALGLVLFSPGIPMLSAGQDFLRGKQGVRNTYLRGDLNALEYSAESKFGEFQQWIRDLIRFRLSKEGRFLRPESLEDFTYEEILIKKGGAFGLCIRDEKNSASWLILVNPTFSYLDVVQPAFPNLAQATLLFGKKTEKPRRIAPMDIQAWKLSG
;
A
#
# COMPACT_ATOMS: atom_id res chain seq x y z
N GLU A 1 4.15 14.63 -4.42
CA GLU A 1 3.57 13.41 -5.04
C GLU A 1 3.91 12.16 -4.24
N GLU A 2 5.19 11.87 -3.93
CA GLU A 2 5.61 10.63 -3.23
C GLU A 2 4.87 10.40 -1.91
N LYS A 3 4.74 11.43 -1.06
CA LYS A 3 3.99 11.31 0.20
C LYS A 3 2.50 10.99 -0.02
N GLY A 4 1.89 11.57 -1.05
CA GLY A 4 0.50 11.28 -1.41
C GLY A 4 0.34 9.85 -1.90
N ARG A 5 1.26 9.37 -2.74
CA ARG A 5 1.32 8.00 -3.23
C ARG A 5 1.47 7.00 -2.07
N PHE A 6 2.38 7.29 -1.15
CA PHE A 6 2.58 6.45 0.02
C PHE A 6 1.34 6.41 0.93
N ALA A 7 0.73 7.56 1.24
CA ALA A 7 -0.46 7.64 2.08
C ALA A 7 -1.66 6.90 1.48
N LEU A 8 -1.93 7.10 0.18
CA LEU A 8 -2.98 6.36 -0.53
C LEU A 8 -2.67 4.88 -0.65
N GLY A 9 -1.39 4.54 -0.84
CA GLY A 9 -0.93 3.16 -0.80
C GLY A 9 -1.29 2.48 0.52
N LEU A 10 -1.01 3.11 1.65
CA LEU A 10 -1.38 2.57 2.97
C LEU A 10 -2.88 2.30 3.08
N VAL A 11 -3.72 3.23 2.63
CA VAL A 11 -5.19 3.06 2.65
C VAL A 11 -5.60 1.88 1.77
N LEU A 12 -5.06 1.78 0.56
CA LEU A 12 -5.43 0.74 -0.40
C LEU A 12 -4.83 -0.62 -0.08
N PHE A 13 -3.71 -0.68 0.65
CA PHE A 13 -3.11 -1.93 1.14
C PHE A 13 -3.67 -2.38 2.50
N SER A 14 -4.47 -1.56 3.16
CA SER A 14 -5.13 -1.98 4.39
C SER A 14 -6.21 -3.02 4.09
N PRO A 15 -6.27 -4.15 4.82
CA PRO A 15 -7.38 -5.08 4.71
C PRO A 15 -8.72 -4.43 5.08
N GLY A 16 -9.78 -4.77 4.35
CA GLY A 16 -11.12 -4.24 4.58
C GLY A 16 -11.60 -3.28 3.47
N ILE A 17 -12.42 -2.30 3.79
CA ILE A 17 -13.03 -1.37 2.83
C ILE A 17 -12.27 -0.04 2.84
N PRO A 18 -11.51 0.29 1.80
CA PRO A 18 -10.79 1.55 1.73
C PRO A 18 -11.74 2.72 1.44
N MET A 19 -11.54 3.85 2.10
CA MET A 19 -12.26 5.09 1.81
C MET A 19 -11.29 6.12 1.21
N LEU A 20 -11.67 6.65 0.06
CA LEU A 20 -10.92 7.69 -0.63
C LEU A 20 -11.80 8.94 -0.78
N SER A 21 -11.27 10.10 -0.45
CA SER A 21 -11.96 11.36 -0.73
C SER A 21 -11.87 11.69 -2.22
N ALA A 22 -12.94 12.27 -2.76
CA ALA A 22 -12.94 12.74 -4.16
C ALA A 22 -11.78 13.70 -4.42
N GLY A 23 -11.04 13.45 -5.49
CA GLY A 23 -9.87 14.21 -5.90
C GLY A 23 -8.55 13.79 -5.26
N GLN A 24 -8.51 12.80 -4.38
CA GLN A 24 -7.26 12.27 -3.86
C GLN A 24 -6.41 11.60 -4.96
N ASP A 25 -7.05 11.06 -5.98
CA ASP A 25 -6.43 10.42 -7.13
C ASP A 25 -5.67 11.39 -8.05
N PHE A 26 -5.89 12.69 -7.91
CA PHE A 26 -5.10 13.75 -8.55
C PHE A 26 -4.54 14.77 -7.54
N LEU A 27 -4.32 14.33 -6.30
CA LEU A 27 -3.66 15.10 -5.25
C LEU A 27 -4.34 16.45 -4.95
N ARG A 28 -5.67 16.50 -4.98
CA ARG A 28 -6.43 17.72 -4.66
C ARG A 28 -5.97 18.33 -3.35
N GLY A 29 -5.56 19.59 -3.40
CA GLY A 29 -5.26 20.41 -2.23
C GLY A 29 -6.42 21.31 -1.84
N LYS A 30 -6.43 21.77 -0.60
CA LYS A 30 -7.38 22.76 -0.07
C LYS A 30 -6.65 24.01 0.42
N GLN A 31 -5.56 24.37 -0.25
CA GLN A 31 -4.75 25.57 0.03
C GLN A 31 -4.32 25.69 1.51
N GLY A 32 -4.11 24.54 2.20
CA GLY A 32 -3.73 24.51 3.60
C GLY A 32 -4.88 24.74 4.61
N VAL A 33 -6.10 24.99 4.14
CA VAL A 33 -7.26 25.20 5.01
C VAL A 33 -7.74 23.87 5.58
N ARG A 34 -7.75 23.74 6.91
CA ARG A 34 -8.14 22.50 7.60
C ARG A 34 -9.63 22.24 7.55
N ASN A 35 -10.43 23.26 7.81
CA ASN A 35 -11.88 23.17 7.78
C ASN A 35 -12.43 23.94 6.59
N THR A 36 -12.99 23.23 5.63
CA THR A 36 -13.55 23.77 4.40
C THR A 36 -15.08 23.63 4.36
N TYR A 37 -15.72 23.45 5.52
CA TYR A 37 -17.17 23.41 5.61
C TYR A 37 -17.76 24.71 5.05
N LEU A 38 -18.77 24.61 4.20
CA LEU A 38 -19.39 25.72 3.46
C LEU A 38 -18.47 26.52 2.52
N ARG A 39 -17.27 26.01 2.22
CA ARG A 39 -16.30 26.65 1.31
C ARG A 39 -16.34 25.94 -0.05
N GLY A 40 -17.42 26.21 -0.83
CA GLY A 40 -17.58 25.64 -2.17
C GLY A 40 -16.42 25.95 -3.12
N ASP A 41 -15.82 27.14 -2.97
CA ASP A 41 -14.62 27.56 -3.71
C ASP A 41 -13.42 26.64 -3.50
N LEU A 42 -13.20 26.14 -2.27
CA LEU A 42 -12.11 25.23 -1.92
C LEU A 42 -12.47 23.75 -2.09
N ASN A 43 -13.77 23.45 -2.12
CA ASN A 43 -14.24 22.07 -2.24
C ASN A 43 -14.52 21.64 -3.69
N ALA A 44 -14.53 22.57 -4.63
CA ALA A 44 -14.64 22.25 -6.04
C ALA A 44 -13.54 21.29 -6.49
N LEU A 45 -13.89 20.37 -7.38
CA LEU A 45 -12.94 19.47 -8.01
C LEU A 45 -12.44 20.10 -9.31
N GLU A 46 -11.15 20.36 -9.37
CA GLU A 46 -10.50 20.88 -10.58
C GLU A 46 -9.96 19.74 -11.43
N TYR A 47 -10.81 19.23 -12.34
CA TYR A 47 -10.42 18.11 -13.21
C TYR A 47 -9.33 18.47 -14.22
N SER A 48 -9.06 19.73 -14.49
CA SER A 48 -7.92 20.16 -15.29
C SER A 48 -6.57 19.74 -14.69
N ALA A 49 -6.53 19.47 -13.38
CA ALA A 49 -5.35 18.94 -12.70
C ALA A 49 -5.03 17.48 -13.08
N GLU A 50 -5.96 16.73 -13.64
CA GLU A 50 -5.75 15.33 -14.05
C GLU A 50 -4.56 15.16 -14.98
N SER A 51 -4.38 16.07 -15.93
CA SER A 51 -3.26 16.00 -16.89
C SER A 51 -1.89 16.10 -16.24
N LYS A 52 -1.78 16.72 -15.06
CA LYS A 52 -0.53 16.88 -14.31
C LYS A 52 -0.12 15.63 -13.54
N PHE A 53 -1.10 14.78 -13.20
CA PHE A 53 -0.92 13.65 -12.30
C PHE A 53 -1.27 12.31 -12.94
N GLY A 54 -1.18 12.22 -14.26
CA GLY A 54 -1.55 11.03 -15.02
C GLY A 54 -0.82 9.75 -14.58
N GLU A 55 0.48 9.83 -14.28
CA GLU A 55 1.25 8.70 -13.76
C GLU A 55 0.79 8.28 -12.36
N PHE A 56 0.46 9.26 -11.53
CA PHE A 56 -0.06 8.99 -10.19
C PHE A 56 -1.43 8.32 -10.25
N GLN A 57 -2.32 8.81 -11.10
CA GLN A 57 -3.62 8.19 -11.32
C GLN A 57 -3.48 6.79 -11.91
N GLN A 58 -2.56 6.58 -12.85
CA GLN A 58 -2.32 5.26 -13.42
C GLN A 58 -1.86 4.28 -12.33
N TRP A 59 -0.95 4.70 -11.46
CA TRP A 59 -0.50 3.88 -10.33
C TRP A 59 -1.68 3.52 -9.39
N ILE A 60 -2.58 4.46 -9.09
CA ILE A 60 -3.78 4.18 -8.29
C ILE A 60 -4.69 3.17 -8.99
N ARG A 61 -4.93 3.33 -10.30
CA ARG A 61 -5.72 2.37 -11.08
C ARG A 61 -5.11 0.97 -11.03
N ASP A 62 -3.79 0.86 -11.14
CA ASP A 62 -3.09 -0.42 -11.08
C ASP A 62 -3.18 -1.05 -9.69
N LEU A 63 -3.07 -0.25 -8.64
CA LEU A 63 -3.24 -0.71 -7.26
C LEU A 63 -4.68 -1.16 -6.99
N ILE A 64 -5.68 -0.45 -7.49
CA ILE A 64 -7.10 -0.85 -7.39
C ILE A 64 -7.32 -2.16 -8.17
N ARG A 65 -6.79 -2.28 -9.39
CA ARG A 65 -6.87 -3.53 -10.17
C ARG A 65 -6.22 -4.70 -9.45
N PHE A 66 -5.02 -4.48 -8.88
CA PHE A 66 -4.36 -5.48 -8.06
C PHE A 66 -5.25 -5.88 -6.88
N ARG A 67 -5.76 -4.90 -6.12
CA ARG A 67 -6.63 -5.14 -4.98
C ARG A 67 -7.86 -5.95 -5.36
N LEU A 68 -8.45 -5.71 -6.55
CA LEU A 68 -9.62 -6.41 -7.06
C LEU A 68 -9.30 -7.76 -7.73
N SER A 69 -8.04 -8.06 -7.97
CA SER A 69 -7.60 -9.31 -8.58
C SER A 69 -7.70 -10.50 -7.62
N LYS A 70 -7.49 -11.70 -8.15
CA LYS A 70 -7.39 -12.94 -7.36
C LYS A 70 -6.19 -12.90 -6.41
N GLU A 71 -5.07 -12.33 -6.86
CA GLU A 71 -3.84 -12.20 -6.08
C GLU A 71 -4.01 -11.23 -4.90
N GLY A 72 -4.82 -10.16 -5.07
CA GLY A 72 -5.11 -9.14 -4.06
C GLY A 72 -6.25 -9.50 -3.10
N ARG A 73 -6.80 -10.72 -3.16
CA ARG A 73 -7.96 -11.14 -2.35
C ARG A 73 -7.74 -10.98 -0.84
N PHE A 74 -6.51 -11.13 -0.37
CA PHE A 74 -6.15 -10.99 1.04
C PHE A 74 -6.37 -9.57 1.61
N LEU A 75 -6.53 -8.57 0.74
CA LEU A 75 -6.89 -7.20 1.11
C LEU A 75 -8.41 -6.99 1.25
N ARG A 76 -9.21 -7.99 0.85
CA ARG A 76 -10.68 -7.93 0.82
C ARG A 76 -11.29 -9.14 1.53
N PRO A 77 -10.99 -9.35 2.82
CA PRO A 77 -11.60 -10.45 3.56
C PRO A 77 -13.13 -10.28 3.62
N GLU A 78 -13.88 -11.36 3.46
CA GLU A 78 -15.33 -11.38 3.70
C GLU A 78 -15.62 -11.37 5.19
N SER A 79 -14.76 -12.02 5.98
CA SER A 79 -14.74 -11.96 7.44
C SER A 79 -13.32 -11.73 7.94
N LEU A 80 -13.18 -11.01 9.06
CA LEU A 80 -11.87 -10.86 9.73
C LEU A 80 -11.29 -12.19 10.22
N GLU A 81 -12.14 -13.20 10.40
CA GLU A 81 -11.74 -14.55 10.80
C GLU A 81 -11.18 -15.40 9.64
N ASP A 82 -11.30 -14.93 8.39
CA ASP A 82 -10.80 -15.68 7.23
C ASP A 82 -9.28 -15.72 7.17
N PHE A 83 -8.62 -14.78 7.82
CA PHE A 83 -7.17 -14.63 7.83
C PHE A 83 -6.62 -14.39 9.23
N THR A 84 -5.41 -14.87 9.46
CA THR A 84 -4.61 -14.46 10.62
C THR A 84 -3.64 -13.36 10.22
N TYR A 85 -3.43 -12.40 11.14
CA TYR A 85 -2.61 -11.21 10.91
C TYR A 85 -1.50 -11.17 11.95
N GLU A 86 -0.26 -11.04 11.50
CA GLU A 86 0.92 -10.93 12.37
C GLU A 86 1.73 -9.70 11.98
N GLU A 87 1.86 -8.77 12.93
CA GLU A 87 2.69 -7.59 12.73
C GLU A 87 4.16 -7.92 12.93
N ILE A 88 4.99 -7.38 12.05
CA ILE A 88 6.44 -7.54 12.08
C ILE A 88 7.08 -6.18 12.19
N LEU A 89 7.65 -5.91 13.35
CA LEU A 89 8.37 -4.67 13.59
C LEU A 89 9.74 -4.70 12.92
N ILE A 90 9.93 -3.82 11.95
CA ILE A 90 11.24 -3.54 11.39
C ILE A 90 11.86 -2.41 12.22
N LYS A 91 12.85 -2.72 13.07
CA LYS A 91 13.43 -1.82 14.08
C LYS A 91 14.12 -0.55 13.53
N LYS A 92 13.65 0.01 12.42
CA LYS A 92 14.25 1.20 11.82
C LYS A 92 13.20 2.12 11.18
N GLY A 93 13.13 3.35 11.67
CA GLY A 93 12.41 4.44 10.99
C GLY A 93 10.88 4.28 10.87
N GLY A 94 10.24 3.48 11.72
CA GLY A 94 8.79 3.25 11.66
C GLY A 94 8.35 2.31 10.52
N ALA A 95 9.31 1.62 9.89
CA ALA A 95 8.98 0.58 8.92
C ALA A 95 8.38 -0.64 9.62
N PHE A 96 7.43 -1.28 8.98
CA PHE A 96 6.79 -2.49 9.50
C PHE A 96 6.41 -3.46 8.39
N GLY A 97 6.12 -4.67 8.77
CA GLY A 97 5.53 -5.69 7.91
C GLY A 97 4.22 -6.20 8.49
N LEU A 98 3.35 -6.67 7.64
CA LEU A 98 2.12 -7.37 8.01
C LEU A 98 2.11 -8.71 7.27
N CYS A 99 2.22 -9.80 8.03
CA CYS A 99 2.03 -11.14 7.50
C CYS A 99 0.55 -11.51 7.58
N ILE A 100 -0.01 -11.95 6.49
CA ILE A 100 -1.42 -12.34 6.38
C ILE A 100 -1.44 -13.80 5.94
N ARG A 101 -2.11 -14.67 6.69
CA ARG A 101 -2.21 -16.10 6.39
C ARG A 101 -3.66 -16.50 6.19
N ASP A 102 -3.87 -17.28 5.16
CA ASP A 102 -5.12 -17.98 4.89
C ASP A 102 -4.90 -19.46 5.24
N GLU A 103 -5.31 -19.83 6.44
CA GLU A 103 -5.13 -21.21 6.94
C GLU A 103 -5.93 -22.22 6.10
N LYS A 104 -7.11 -21.82 5.59
CA LYS A 104 -7.98 -22.69 4.80
C LYS A 104 -7.37 -23.09 3.45
N ASN A 105 -6.61 -22.17 2.85
CA ASN A 105 -6.03 -22.37 1.50
C ASN A 105 -4.49 -22.49 1.53
N SER A 106 -3.89 -22.59 2.72
CA SER A 106 -2.42 -22.69 2.89
C SER A 106 -1.67 -21.60 2.10
N ALA A 107 -2.19 -20.38 2.10
CA ALA A 107 -1.61 -19.25 1.39
C ALA A 107 -1.18 -18.16 2.37
N SER A 108 -0.06 -17.54 2.10
CA SER A 108 0.47 -16.48 2.94
C SER A 108 0.97 -15.31 2.10
N TRP A 109 0.77 -14.12 2.63
CA TRP A 109 1.23 -12.87 2.02
C TRP A 109 1.98 -12.03 3.04
N LEU A 110 2.84 -11.17 2.54
CA LEU A 110 3.60 -10.23 3.34
C LEU A 110 3.46 -8.84 2.70
N ILE A 111 2.96 -7.88 3.47
CA ILE A 111 3.03 -6.46 3.12
C ILE A 111 4.23 -5.88 3.85
N LEU A 112 5.12 -5.22 3.14
CA LEU A 112 6.25 -4.50 3.71
C LEU A 112 6.07 -3.00 3.45
N VAL A 113 6.28 -2.20 4.48
CA VAL A 113 6.07 -0.75 4.46
C VAL A 113 7.34 -0.03 4.88
N ASN A 114 7.83 0.83 4.01
CA ASN A 114 8.96 1.71 4.30
C ASN A 114 8.54 3.19 4.21
N PRO A 115 8.26 3.86 5.34
CA PRO A 115 7.89 5.28 5.35
C PRO A 115 9.10 6.22 5.28
N THR A 116 10.32 5.70 5.20
CA THR A 116 11.54 6.52 5.20
C THR A 116 12.00 6.92 3.80
N PHE A 117 12.86 7.90 3.70
CA PHE A 117 13.50 8.33 2.46
C PHE A 117 14.79 7.55 2.13
N SER A 118 15.02 6.42 2.79
CA SER A 118 16.19 5.58 2.60
C SER A 118 15.78 4.14 2.29
N TYR A 119 16.63 3.42 1.58
CA TYR A 119 16.46 1.98 1.43
C TYR A 119 16.57 1.27 2.79
N LEU A 120 15.69 0.31 3.02
CA LEU A 120 15.73 -0.52 4.22
C LEU A 120 15.94 -1.99 3.84
N ASP A 121 16.90 -2.63 4.48
CA ASP A 121 17.08 -4.07 4.38
C ASP A 121 16.24 -4.75 5.49
N VAL A 122 15.38 -5.67 5.10
CA VAL A 122 14.59 -6.49 6.03
C VAL A 122 15.47 -7.62 6.53
N VAL A 123 16.07 -7.41 7.68
CA VAL A 123 16.90 -8.44 8.35
C VAL A 123 16.02 -9.10 9.41
N GLN A 124 15.35 -10.21 9.05
CA GLN A 124 14.67 -11.01 10.07
C GLN A 124 14.78 -12.51 9.81
N PRO A 125 15.12 -13.29 10.83
CA PRO A 125 15.06 -14.75 10.77
C PRO A 125 13.61 -15.28 10.63
N ALA A 126 12.60 -14.44 10.90
CA ALA A 126 11.19 -14.82 10.85
C ALA A 126 10.64 -15.11 9.43
N PHE A 127 11.39 -14.79 8.36
CA PHE A 127 10.98 -15.07 6.98
C PHE A 127 12.04 -15.86 6.23
N PRO A 128 12.21 -17.13 6.53
CA PRO A 128 13.22 -17.96 5.84
C PRO A 128 12.98 -18.04 4.33
N ASN A 129 11.74 -17.85 3.87
CA ASN A 129 11.34 -18.08 2.48
C ASN A 129 11.19 -16.81 1.61
N LEU A 130 11.60 -15.61 2.09
CA LEU A 130 11.54 -14.40 1.25
C LEU A 130 12.36 -14.51 -0.05
N ALA A 131 13.39 -15.34 -0.08
CA ALA A 131 14.15 -15.58 -1.30
C ALA A 131 13.34 -16.32 -2.39
N GLN A 132 12.30 -17.03 -1.99
CA GLN A 132 11.38 -17.77 -2.87
C GLN A 132 10.03 -17.06 -3.03
N ALA A 133 9.85 -15.91 -2.36
CA ALA A 133 8.62 -15.14 -2.43
C ALA A 133 8.48 -14.43 -3.78
N THR A 134 7.24 -14.30 -4.26
CA THR A 134 6.91 -13.57 -5.48
C THR A 134 6.43 -12.18 -5.15
N LEU A 135 7.09 -11.15 -5.68
CA LEU A 135 6.63 -9.77 -5.59
C LEU A 135 5.36 -9.62 -6.44
N LEU A 136 4.26 -9.26 -5.80
CA LEU A 136 2.97 -9.04 -6.45
C LEU A 136 2.76 -7.58 -6.83
N PHE A 137 3.21 -6.66 -5.96
CA PHE A 137 3.10 -5.22 -6.15
C PHE A 137 4.21 -4.48 -5.42
N GLY A 138 4.59 -3.29 -5.92
CA GLY A 138 5.64 -2.43 -5.36
C GLY A 138 6.88 -2.35 -6.23
N LYS A 139 7.87 -1.57 -5.79
CA LYS A 139 9.12 -1.39 -6.55
C LYS A 139 10.02 -2.63 -6.40
N LYS A 140 10.39 -3.21 -7.53
CA LYS A 140 11.40 -4.28 -7.54
C LYS A 140 12.76 -3.69 -7.18
N THR A 141 13.43 -4.30 -6.23
CA THR A 141 14.79 -3.94 -5.82
C THR A 141 15.76 -5.05 -6.20
N GLU A 142 17.05 -4.71 -6.34
CA GLU A 142 18.10 -5.68 -6.69
C GLU A 142 18.25 -6.79 -5.65
N LYS A 143 17.91 -6.48 -4.38
CA LYS A 143 17.96 -7.44 -3.28
C LYS A 143 16.55 -7.82 -2.86
N PRO A 144 16.21 -9.12 -2.79
CA PRO A 144 14.84 -9.58 -2.44
C PRO A 144 14.33 -9.10 -1.07
N ARG A 145 15.22 -8.61 -0.20
CA ARG A 145 14.89 -8.16 1.16
C ARG A 145 15.07 -6.65 1.34
N ARG A 146 15.14 -5.91 0.26
CA ARG A 146 15.31 -4.45 0.31
C ARG A 146 14.03 -3.76 -0.10
N ILE A 147 13.56 -2.83 0.72
CA ILE A 147 12.40 -1.99 0.44
C ILE A 147 12.89 -0.62 -0.01
N ALA A 148 12.38 -0.13 -1.14
CA ALA A 148 12.70 1.20 -1.63
C ALA A 148 12.15 2.30 -0.69
N PRO A 149 12.70 3.53 -0.76
CA PRO A 149 12.16 4.68 -0.02
C PRO A 149 10.69 4.93 -0.36
N MET A 150 9.89 5.30 0.64
CA MET A 150 8.48 5.64 0.49
C MET A 150 7.70 4.62 -0.35
N ASP A 151 7.94 3.33 -0.08
CA ASP A 151 7.37 2.22 -0.85
C ASP A 151 6.57 1.25 0.03
N ILE A 152 5.61 0.60 -0.61
CA ILE A 152 4.83 -0.49 -0.05
C ILE A 152 4.94 -1.65 -1.02
N GLN A 153 5.33 -2.81 -0.52
CA GLN A 153 5.48 -4.03 -1.29
C GLN A 153 4.52 -5.08 -0.79
N ALA A 154 3.88 -5.79 -1.71
CA ALA A 154 3.10 -6.98 -1.41
C ALA A 154 3.77 -8.20 -2.03
N TRP A 155 3.99 -9.22 -1.22
CA TRP A 155 4.65 -10.47 -1.59
C TRP A 155 3.73 -11.65 -1.34
N LYS A 156 3.78 -12.63 -2.22
CA LYS A 156 3.22 -13.96 -1.97
C LYS A 156 4.34 -14.86 -1.45
N LEU A 157 4.15 -15.43 -0.28
CA LEU A 157 5.11 -16.36 0.31
C LEU A 157 4.85 -17.75 -0.27
N SER A 158 5.95 -18.48 -0.54
CA SER A 158 5.88 -19.90 -0.89
C SER A 158 5.59 -20.68 0.40
N GLY A 159 4.60 -21.55 0.36
CA GLY A 159 4.30 -22.49 1.46
C GLY A 159 5.37 -23.55 1.63
#